data_d37739c405498f3f7998a99964778d97
#
_entry.id   d37739c405498f3f7998a99964778d97
#
_cell.length_a   1.000
_cell.length_b   1.000
_cell.length_c   1.000
_cell.angle_alpha   90.00
_cell.angle_beta   90.00
_cell.angle_gamma   90.00
#
_symmetry.space_group_name_H-M   'P 1'
#
loop_
_entity.id
_entity.type
_entity.pdbx_description
1 polymer ?
#
loop_
_entity_poly.entity_id
_entity_poly.type
_entity_poly.pdbx_seq_one_letter_code
_entity_poly.pdbx_strand_id
1 'polypeptide(L)'
;MPVSSLFSFGVNLIHRGGRARPLQSIYRMELRFGLFLSVALIPVIFAQDISHGSIVVDGTMTVAQTDDNFVCATIDWWPHDKCDYGQCPWHYTSVTNLNLSHPFLAKAVQAFNNLRIRVGGSLQDQVQYDVGNLKSPCHPFEKMKDGLFGFSKGCLHMERWDELNRFFKETGVMVTFGLNALHGRHKVKRSLWGGDWDSSNAQEFLKYTISKGYHIDSWEFGNELSGHAPGGFFEEEWFVKLLQTSGSRVLDVMSHHMYNLGAGVDPKLISKILNPDHLNKASYTFGNLTHVIRRHGPWSSAWVGESGGAYNSGGAHVSNTFVNSFWQTLIGGNYGLLNATTFVPNPDYYSALLWHRLMGKVVLSVESDASPFLRSYAHCSKGRAGVTLLVINLSNQTNFVMNVQNSINLKLAVNEQNMNQGGFTHTLKKTFSWVGTKASNEALFREEYHLTPKDGYLQSRTMVLNGIPLEFTDAGNIPSLDPVHVNLKSPISISPLSIAFIVFPNFKAPACG
;
A
#
# COMPACT_ATOMS: atom_id res chain seq x y z
N MET A 1 -27.46 -2.40 -36.33
CA MET A 1 -27.25 -1.71 -37.62
C MET A 1 -25.93 -0.97 -37.54
N PRO A 2 -25.06 -1.20 -38.50
CA PRO A 2 -23.67 -0.76 -38.47
C PRO A 2 -23.47 0.54 -39.24
N VAL A 3 -22.39 1.28 -38.96
CA VAL A 3 -21.70 2.07 -39.98
C VAL A 3 -20.18 2.04 -39.73
N SER A 4 -19.54 1.40 -40.65
CA SER A 4 -18.12 1.38 -40.92
C SER A 4 -17.69 2.65 -41.67
N SER A 5 -16.42 3.09 -41.53
CA SER A 5 -15.64 3.65 -42.65
C SER A 5 -14.13 3.53 -42.38
N LEU A 6 -13.54 2.72 -43.23
CA LEU A 6 -12.14 2.59 -43.60
C LEU A 6 -11.58 3.87 -44.22
N PHE A 7 -10.33 4.20 -43.98
CA PHE A 7 -9.45 4.82 -44.98
C PHE A 7 -8.05 4.20 -44.94
N SER A 8 -7.76 3.49 -46.01
CA SER A 8 -6.45 2.99 -46.43
C SER A 8 -5.80 3.99 -47.37
N PHE A 9 -4.53 4.29 -47.23
CA PHE A 9 -3.73 4.89 -48.29
C PHE A 9 -2.52 4.01 -48.56
N GLY A 10 -2.58 3.40 -49.74
CA GLY A 10 -1.46 2.72 -50.36
C GLY A 10 -0.58 3.70 -51.14
N VAL A 11 0.73 3.48 -51.12
CA VAL A 11 1.68 4.17 -51.98
C VAL A 11 2.20 3.19 -53.03
N ASN A 12 1.94 3.49 -54.29
CA ASN A 12 2.46 2.79 -55.47
C ASN A 12 3.85 3.30 -55.83
N LEU A 13 4.78 2.38 -56.00
CA LEU A 13 6.07 2.59 -56.67
C LEU A 13 5.89 2.54 -58.19
N ILE A 14 6.39 3.55 -58.90
CA ILE A 14 6.64 3.48 -60.32
C ILE A 14 8.12 3.79 -60.59
N HIS A 15 8.78 2.80 -61.17
CA HIS A 15 10.12 2.87 -61.73
C HIS A 15 10.10 3.53 -63.10
N ARG A 16 11.00 4.47 -63.39
CA ARG A 16 11.61 4.62 -64.71
C ARG A 16 12.91 5.41 -64.63
N GLY A 17 13.89 4.86 -65.32
CA GLY A 17 15.28 5.21 -65.33
C GLY A 17 15.69 6.35 -66.26
N GLY A 18 16.94 6.72 -66.17
CA GLY A 18 17.69 7.30 -67.29
C GLY A 18 18.59 8.48 -66.95
N ARG A 19 19.91 8.21 -67.01
CA ARG A 19 21.05 9.06 -67.48
C ARG A 19 21.71 10.01 -66.46
N ALA A 20 22.95 9.69 -66.28
CA ALA A 20 24.01 10.46 -65.61
C ALA A 20 24.46 11.71 -66.43
N ARG A 21 24.88 12.76 -65.72
CA ARG A 21 25.97 13.72 -65.98
C ARG A 21 26.15 14.67 -64.76
N PRO A 22 27.29 15.47 -64.65
CA PRO A 22 28.38 15.11 -63.73
C PRO A 22 28.57 16.11 -62.55
N LEU A 23 29.44 15.68 -61.63
CA LEU A 23 29.95 16.42 -60.51
C LEU A 23 30.42 17.85 -60.81
N GLN A 24 29.84 18.82 -60.12
CA GLN A 24 30.51 20.05 -59.62
C GLN A 24 29.46 20.86 -58.83
N SER A 25 29.39 20.75 -57.54
CA SER A 25 28.79 21.71 -56.59
C SER A 25 28.47 21.09 -55.23
N ILE A 26 29.39 20.36 -54.60
CA ILE A 26 29.15 19.72 -53.31
C ILE A 26 29.94 20.35 -52.14
N TYR A 27 30.74 21.38 -52.36
CA TYR A 27 31.59 21.92 -51.26
C TYR A 27 31.07 23.17 -50.53
N ARG A 28 29.84 23.64 -50.78
CA ARG A 28 29.30 24.84 -50.08
C ARG A 28 28.04 24.61 -49.23
N MET A 29 27.55 23.39 -49.11
CA MET A 29 26.31 23.12 -48.38
C MET A 29 26.55 22.36 -47.04
N GLU A 30 27.73 21.81 -46.84
CA GLU A 30 28.02 21.03 -45.60
C GLU A 30 28.30 21.87 -44.37
N LEU A 31 28.73 23.13 -44.51
CA LEU A 31 29.02 23.98 -43.34
C LEU A 31 27.77 24.62 -42.70
N ARG A 32 26.63 24.62 -43.41
CA ARG A 32 25.38 25.16 -42.83
C ARG A 32 24.50 24.10 -42.17
N PHE A 33 24.63 22.82 -42.56
CA PHE A 33 23.94 21.73 -41.90
C PHE A 33 24.61 21.30 -40.57
N GLY A 34 25.92 21.43 -40.45
CA GLY A 34 26.66 21.15 -39.23
C GLY A 34 26.33 22.11 -38.07
N LEU A 35 25.98 23.38 -38.40
CA LEU A 35 25.62 24.36 -37.35
C LEU A 35 24.16 24.22 -36.90
N PHE A 36 23.27 23.63 -37.71
CA PHE A 36 21.87 23.38 -37.31
C PHE A 36 21.70 22.09 -36.50
N LEU A 37 22.56 21.08 -36.66
CA LEU A 37 22.53 19.86 -35.86
C LEU A 37 23.17 20.03 -34.47
N SER A 38 24.10 20.98 -34.32
CA SER A 38 24.71 21.24 -32.99
C SER A 38 23.84 22.10 -32.07
N VAL A 39 22.81 22.77 -32.60
CA VAL A 39 21.86 23.54 -31.75
C VAL A 39 20.69 22.67 -31.29
N ALA A 40 20.43 21.49 -31.92
CA ALA A 40 19.34 20.58 -31.54
C ALA A 40 19.68 19.60 -30.40
N LEU A 41 20.91 19.62 -29.89
CA LEU A 41 21.38 18.78 -28.78
C LEU A 41 21.76 19.61 -27.53
N ILE A 42 21.13 20.75 -27.33
CA ILE A 42 21.11 21.33 -25.99
C ILE A 42 20.18 20.45 -25.16
N PRO A 43 20.66 19.68 -24.17
CA PRO A 43 19.76 19.01 -23.25
C PRO A 43 18.91 20.13 -22.65
N VAL A 44 17.60 20.06 -22.83
CA VAL A 44 16.66 20.87 -22.07
C VAL A 44 16.84 20.39 -20.63
N ILE A 45 17.72 21.04 -19.91
CA ILE A 45 17.82 20.89 -18.45
C ILE A 45 16.51 21.48 -17.96
N PHE A 46 15.53 20.63 -17.71
CA PHE A 46 14.37 21.03 -16.92
C PHE A 46 14.93 21.45 -15.56
N ALA A 47 14.96 22.74 -15.29
CA ALA A 47 15.25 23.25 -13.98
C ALA A 47 14.18 22.62 -13.05
N GLN A 48 14.60 21.82 -12.09
CA GLN A 48 13.71 21.35 -11.04
C GLN A 48 13.23 22.57 -10.25
N ASP A 49 11.90 22.71 -10.15
CA ASP A 49 11.32 23.74 -9.30
C ASP A 49 11.65 23.43 -7.84
N ILE A 50 12.21 24.39 -7.14
CA ILE A 50 12.48 24.26 -5.69
C ILE A 50 11.39 25.04 -4.94
N SER A 51 10.66 24.33 -4.09
CA SER A 51 9.66 24.92 -3.20
C SER A 51 10.12 24.81 -1.75
N HIS A 52 10.11 25.92 -1.03
CA HIS A 52 10.44 25.97 0.38
C HIS A 52 9.16 26.05 1.22
N GLY A 53 9.16 25.37 2.39
CA GLY A 53 8.02 25.39 3.29
C GLY A 53 8.35 24.84 4.68
N SER A 54 7.30 24.67 5.46
CA SER A 54 7.36 24.14 6.82
C SER A 54 6.36 22.98 7.02
N ILE A 55 6.75 22.06 7.88
CA ILE A 55 5.89 20.99 8.41
C ILE A 55 5.86 21.18 9.92
N VAL A 56 4.69 21.42 10.47
CA VAL A 56 4.47 21.59 11.91
C VAL A 56 3.85 20.31 12.46
N VAL A 57 4.54 19.67 13.42
CA VAL A 57 4.04 18.49 14.12
C VAL A 57 3.59 18.89 15.51
N ASP A 58 2.34 18.59 15.87
CA ASP A 58 1.84 18.78 17.23
C ASP A 58 2.06 17.53 18.09
N GLY A 59 3.17 17.52 18.82
CA GLY A 59 3.52 16.44 19.73
C GLY A 59 2.61 16.30 20.96
N THR A 60 1.64 17.19 21.15
CA THR A 60 0.66 17.11 22.25
C THR A 60 -0.69 16.55 21.82
N MET A 61 -0.95 16.45 20.51
CA MET A 61 -2.25 16.11 19.95
C MET A 61 -2.23 14.75 19.25
N THR A 62 -2.88 13.77 19.88
CA THR A 62 -3.18 12.49 19.26
C THR A 62 -4.45 12.62 18.41
N VAL A 63 -4.37 12.34 17.12
CA VAL A 63 -5.50 12.38 16.19
C VAL A 63 -6.11 11.00 15.94
N ALA A 64 -5.30 9.94 16.06
CA ALA A 64 -5.74 8.54 15.92
C ALA A 64 -4.74 7.59 16.61
N GLN A 65 -5.15 6.33 16.75
CA GLN A 65 -4.28 5.24 17.14
C GLN A 65 -4.45 4.08 16.17
N THR A 66 -3.33 3.45 15.80
CA THR A 66 -3.25 2.20 15.07
C THR A 66 -2.79 1.09 16.01
N ASP A 67 -2.86 -0.18 15.59
CA ASP A 67 -2.22 -1.26 16.32
C ASP A 67 -0.79 -1.53 15.81
N ASP A 68 -0.07 -2.46 16.48
CA ASP A 68 1.30 -2.81 16.07
C ASP A 68 1.33 -3.56 14.74
N ASN A 69 0.20 -4.13 14.33
CA ASN A 69 0.02 -4.93 13.13
C ASN A 69 -0.85 -4.21 12.09
N PHE A 70 -0.83 -2.88 12.10
CA PHE A 70 -1.59 -2.04 11.16
C PHE A 70 -1.28 -2.40 9.70
N VAL A 71 -0.01 -2.65 9.37
CA VAL A 71 0.36 -3.21 8.07
C VAL A 71 0.13 -4.70 8.10
N CYS A 72 -0.68 -5.19 7.18
CA CYS A 72 -1.01 -6.60 7.04
C CYS A 72 -0.91 -7.06 5.58
N ALA A 73 -1.01 -8.37 5.38
CA ALA A 73 -0.96 -9.00 4.08
C ALA A 73 -2.07 -10.04 3.95
N THR A 74 -2.47 -10.36 2.73
CA THR A 74 -3.49 -11.38 2.44
C THR A 74 -2.90 -12.53 1.65
N ILE A 75 -3.28 -13.77 1.99
CA ILE A 75 -3.14 -14.96 1.15
C ILE A 75 -4.54 -15.34 0.69
N ASP A 76 -4.78 -15.29 -0.63
CA ASP A 76 -6.08 -15.51 -1.24
C ASP A 76 -6.27 -16.96 -1.70
N TRP A 77 -7.51 -17.32 -2.05
CA TRP A 77 -7.91 -18.65 -2.51
C TRP A 77 -7.87 -18.82 -4.04
N TRP A 78 -7.54 -17.77 -4.80
CA TRP A 78 -7.62 -17.81 -6.26
C TRP A 78 -6.73 -18.89 -6.88
N PRO A 79 -7.28 -19.81 -7.71
CA PRO A 79 -6.50 -20.78 -8.46
C PRO A 79 -5.59 -20.13 -9.50
N HIS A 80 -4.59 -20.87 -9.95
CA HIS A 80 -3.60 -20.40 -10.93
C HIS A 80 -4.20 -19.98 -12.28
N ASP A 81 -5.37 -20.53 -12.62
CA ASP A 81 -6.09 -20.23 -13.85
C ASP A 81 -7.12 -19.10 -13.70
N LYS A 82 -7.16 -18.41 -12.57
CA LYS A 82 -7.89 -17.14 -12.40
C LYS A 82 -7.26 -16.07 -13.27
N CYS A 83 -8.03 -15.60 -14.23
CA CYS A 83 -7.59 -14.59 -15.19
C CYS A 83 -8.54 -13.40 -15.18
N ASP A 84 -7.97 -12.19 -15.19
CA ASP A 84 -8.68 -10.94 -15.37
C ASP A 84 -8.10 -10.23 -16.60
N TYR A 85 -8.95 -9.72 -17.48
CA TYR A 85 -8.54 -8.98 -18.67
C TYR A 85 -7.53 -9.74 -19.57
N GLY A 86 -7.63 -11.06 -19.66
CA GLY A 86 -6.72 -11.92 -20.42
C GLY A 86 -5.35 -12.16 -19.75
N GLN A 87 -5.18 -11.77 -18.47
CA GLN A 87 -3.96 -11.99 -17.69
C GLN A 87 -4.28 -12.89 -16.50
N CYS A 88 -3.39 -13.85 -16.21
CA CYS A 88 -3.55 -14.83 -15.11
C CYS A 88 -2.40 -14.67 -14.09
N PRO A 89 -2.40 -13.61 -13.27
CA PRO A 89 -1.23 -13.24 -12.46
C PRO A 89 -1.07 -14.04 -11.17
N TRP A 90 -2.06 -14.88 -10.83
CA TRP A 90 -2.09 -15.57 -9.53
C TRP A 90 -1.08 -16.70 -9.43
N HIS A 91 -0.77 -17.38 -10.53
CA HIS A 91 0.14 -18.54 -10.52
C HIS A 91 -0.18 -19.53 -9.37
N TYR A 92 0.84 -20.05 -8.70
CA TYR A 92 0.70 -20.96 -7.55
C TYR A 92 0.91 -20.22 -6.23
N THR A 93 0.08 -19.18 -5.97
CA THR A 93 0.13 -18.35 -4.76
C THR A 93 -1.13 -18.44 -3.91
N SER A 94 -2.02 -19.38 -4.21
CA SER A 94 -3.23 -19.64 -3.45
C SER A 94 -2.94 -20.28 -2.10
N VAL A 95 -3.84 -20.11 -1.14
CA VAL A 95 -3.84 -20.85 0.13
C VAL A 95 -3.58 -22.34 -0.09
N THR A 96 -4.17 -22.93 -1.15
CA THR A 96 -4.10 -24.36 -1.44
C THR A 96 -2.77 -24.82 -2.04
N ASN A 97 -1.97 -23.94 -2.65
CA ASN A 97 -0.81 -24.35 -3.44
C ASN A 97 0.46 -23.50 -3.30
N LEU A 98 0.41 -22.42 -2.50
CA LEU A 98 1.57 -21.57 -2.22
C LEU A 98 2.73 -22.43 -1.67
N ASN A 99 3.93 -22.29 -2.26
CA ASN A 99 5.12 -23.00 -1.80
C ASN A 99 5.63 -22.42 -0.47
N LEU A 100 5.12 -22.95 0.64
CA LEU A 100 5.46 -22.52 2.00
C LEU A 100 6.89 -22.85 2.42
N SER A 101 7.54 -23.80 1.73
CA SER A 101 8.94 -24.17 1.98
C SER A 101 9.95 -23.28 1.24
N HIS A 102 9.47 -22.33 0.41
CA HIS A 102 10.38 -21.45 -0.33
C HIS A 102 11.07 -20.47 0.64
N PRO A 103 12.41 -20.45 0.70
CA PRO A 103 13.15 -19.70 1.71
C PRO A 103 12.93 -18.18 1.61
N PHE A 104 12.68 -17.65 0.43
CA PHE A 104 12.46 -16.22 0.23
C PHE A 104 11.12 -15.77 0.81
N LEU A 105 10.08 -16.61 0.72
CA LEU A 105 8.77 -16.31 1.29
C LEU A 105 8.87 -16.16 2.82
N ALA A 106 9.47 -17.15 3.50
CA ALA A 106 9.61 -17.09 4.95
C ALA A 106 10.44 -15.87 5.39
N LYS A 107 11.57 -15.57 4.73
CA LYS A 107 12.38 -14.39 5.04
C LYS A 107 11.65 -13.07 4.81
N ALA A 108 10.89 -12.97 3.72
CA ALA A 108 10.11 -11.78 3.44
C ALA A 108 9.05 -11.52 4.51
N VAL A 109 8.40 -12.57 5.00
CA VAL A 109 7.40 -12.46 6.07
C VAL A 109 8.06 -12.15 7.42
N GLN A 110 9.12 -12.85 7.78
CA GLN A 110 9.85 -12.67 9.04
C GLN A 110 10.46 -11.28 9.20
N ALA A 111 10.81 -10.61 8.08
CA ALA A 111 11.39 -9.26 8.10
C ALA A 111 10.49 -8.20 8.76
N PHE A 112 9.17 -8.42 8.77
CA PHE A 112 8.21 -7.55 9.45
C PHE A 112 8.18 -7.76 10.96
N ASN A 113 8.55 -8.93 11.47
CA ASN A 113 8.46 -9.24 12.90
C ASN A 113 7.04 -9.00 13.45
N ASN A 114 6.20 -10.03 13.41
CA ASN A 114 4.76 -10.01 13.73
C ASN A 114 3.86 -9.36 12.66
N LEU A 115 4.02 -9.76 11.41
CA LEU A 115 3.05 -9.40 10.36
C LEU A 115 1.69 -10.07 10.62
N ARG A 116 0.59 -9.35 10.46
CA ARG A 116 -0.74 -9.96 10.35
C ARG A 116 -0.93 -10.51 8.93
N ILE A 117 -1.33 -11.77 8.83
CA ILE A 117 -1.73 -12.38 7.56
C ILE A 117 -3.21 -12.73 7.62
N ARG A 118 -3.98 -12.16 6.70
CA ARG A 118 -5.36 -12.56 6.45
C ARG A 118 -5.38 -13.70 5.45
N VAL A 119 -5.96 -14.83 5.82
CA VAL A 119 -6.28 -15.95 4.92
C VAL A 119 -7.73 -15.79 4.51
N GLY A 120 -7.97 -15.28 3.30
CA GLY A 120 -9.32 -14.90 2.90
C GLY A 120 -9.42 -14.57 1.41
N GLY A 121 -10.47 -13.86 1.03
CA GLY A 121 -10.72 -13.42 -0.34
C GLY A 121 -11.99 -13.99 -0.94
N SER A 122 -12.27 -13.62 -2.19
CA SER A 122 -13.57 -13.86 -2.85
C SER A 122 -14.06 -15.31 -2.86
N LEU A 123 -13.14 -16.28 -2.89
CA LEU A 123 -13.52 -17.70 -2.89
C LEU A 123 -13.66 -18.31 -1.50
N GLN A 124 -13.34 -17.59 -0.41
CA GLN A 124 -13.47 -18.14 0.96
C GLN A 124 -14.89 -18.63 1.26
N ASP A 125 -15.90 -17.98 0.72
CA ASP A 125 -17.31 -18.36 0.93
C ASP A 125 -17.75 -19.64 0.18
N GLN A 126 -16.83 -20.24 -0.56
CA GLN A 126 -17.03 -21.52 -1.25
C GLN A 126 -16.10 -22.63 -0.76
N VAL A 127 -15.26 -22.35 0.27
CA VAL A 127 -14.34 -23.33 0.83
C VAL A 127 -15.08 -24.33 1.70
N GLN A 128 -14.82 -25.62 1.47
CA GLN A 128 -15.22 -26.72 2.33
C GLN A 128 -14.00 -27.20 3.09
N TYR A 129 -14.11 -27.38 4.39
CA TYR A 129 -13.03 -27.89 5.23
C TYR A 129 -13.10 -29.42 5.27
N ASP A 130 -12.01 -30.10 4.87
CA ASP A 130 -11.93 -31.57 4.80
C ASP A 130 -11.78 -32.21 6.19
N VAL A 131 -12.81 -32.05 7.00
CA VAL A 131 -12.83 -32.50 8.39
C VAL A 131 -14.26 -32.93 8.78
N GLY A 132 -14.36 -33.93 9.65
CA GLY A 132 -15.65 -34.48 10.09
C GLY A 132 -16.37 -35.28 8.99
N ASN A 133 -17.67 -35.39 9.10
CA ASN A 133 -18.49 -36.13 8.15
C ASN A 133 -18.97 -35.21 7.01
N LEU A 134 -18.23 -35.16 5.92
CA LEU A 134 -18.64 -34.38 4.74
C LEU A 134 -19.80 -35.05 4.00
N LYS A 135 -20.79 -34.25 3.60
CA LYS A 135 -21.92 -34.71 2.77
C LYS A 135 -21.52 -34.97 1.32
N SER A 136 -20.42 -34.41 0.86
CA SER A 136 -19.85 -34.57 -0.48
C SER A 136 -18.34 -34.65 -0.43
N PRO A 137 -17.68 -35.33 -1.37
CA PRO A 137 -16.22 -35.32 -1.46
C PRO A 137 -15.67 -33.90 -1.59
N CYS A 138 -14.48 -33.69 -1.05
CA CYS A 138 -13.75 -32.43 -1.11
C CYS A 138 -12.95 -32.38 -2.42
N HIS A 139 -13.16 -31.35 -3.24
CA HIS A 139 -12.51 -31.17 -4.54
C HIS A 139 -11.80 -29.83 -4.60
N PRO A 140 -10.72 -29.68 -5.38
CA PRO A 140 -10.12 -28.39 -5.64
C PRO A 140 -11.11 -27.43 -6.33
N PHE A 141 -10.81 -26.14 -6.30
CA PHE A 141 -11.55 -25.17 -7.11
C PHE A 141 -11.35 -25.46 -8.60
N GLU A 142 -12.45 -25.55 -9.34
CA GLU A 142 -12.46 -25.74 -10.78
C GLU A 142 -13.29 -24.66 -11.47
N LYS A 143 -12.93 -24.27 -12.69
CA LYS A 143 -13.74 -23.33 -13.47
C LYS A 143 -15.15 -23.88 -13.68
N MET A 144 -16.15 -23.05 -13.33
CA MET A 144 -17.57 -23.43 -13.41
C MET A 144 -18.38 -22.21 -13.86
N LYS A 145 -19.03 -22.32 -15.02
CA LYS A 145 -19.74 -21.20 -15.67
C LYS A 145 -20.75 -20.50 -14.75
N ASP A 146 -21.47 -21.25 -13.94
CA ASP A 146 -22.51 -20.74 -13.03
C ASP A 146 -22.04 -20.67 -11.57
N GLY A 147 -20.76 -20.95 -11.32
CA GLY A 147 -20.13 -20.84 -10.00
C GLY A 147 -19.99 -19.41 -9.55
N LEU A 148 -19.90 -19.22 -8.24
CA LEU A 148 -19.61 -17.92 -7.66
C LEU A 148 -18.21 -17.49 -8.14
N PHE A 149 -18.11 -16.30 -8.73
CA PHE A 149 -16.91 -15.80 -9.38
C PHE A 149 -16.33 -16.70 -10.49
N GLY A 150 -17.15 -17.60 -11.06
CA GLY A 150 -16.75 -18.50 -12.14
C GLY A 150 -16.03 -19.78 -11.70
N PHE A 151 -16.12 -20.14 -10.42
CA PHE A 151 -15.48 -21.34 -9.85
C PHE A 151 -16.47 -22.19 -9.05
N SER A 152 -16.15 -23.49 -8.94
CA SER A 152 -16.84 -24.44 -8.07
C SER A 152 -16.54 -24.17 -6.60
N LYS A 153 -17.17 -24.92 -5.70
CA LYS A 153 -16.68 -25.06 -4.33
C LYS A 153 -15.29 -25.66 -4.35
N GLY A 154 -14.44 -25.22 -3.42
CA GLY A 154 -13.09 -25.72 -3.25
C GLY A 154 -12.90 -26.37 -1.89
N CYS A 155 -11.75 -26.95 -1.67
CA CYS A 155 -11.43 -27.74 -0.50
C CYS A 155 -10.17 -27.22 0.20
N LEU A 156 -10.23 -27.17 1.53
CA LEU A 156 -9.05 -27.08 2.38
C LEU A 156 -8.83 -28.43 3.05
N HIS A 157 -7.84 -29.19 2.58
CA HIS A 157 -7.41 -30.42 3.24
C HIS A 157 -6.69 -30.13 4.56
N MET A 158 -6.87 -30.97 5.56
CA MET A 158 -6.30 -30.73 6.89
C MET A 158 -4.78 -30.83 6.91
N GLU A 159 -4.17 -31.64 6.06
CA GLU A 159 -2.71 -31.66 5.86
C GLU A 159 -2.20 -30.28 5.40
N ARG A 160 -2.92 -29.64 4.48
CA ARG A 160 -2.59 -28.29 4.02
C ARG A 160 -2.74 -27.25 5.14
N TRP A 161 -3.78 -27.41 5.96
CA TRP A 161 -3.97 -26.55 7.14
C TRP A 161 -2.83 -26.71 8.15
N ASP A 162 -2.36 -27.93 8.36
CA ASP A 162 -1.22 -28.22 9.22
C ASP A 162 0.09 -27.61 8.66
N GLU A 163 0.31 -27.64 7.34
CA GLU A 163 1.45 -26.98 6.69
C GLU A 163 1.41 -25.46 6.86
N LEU A 164 0.24 -24.84 6.66
CA LEU A 164 0.04 -23.41 6.85
C LEU A 164 0.34 -23.00 8.30
N ASN A 165 -0.18 -23.74 9.28
CA ASN A 165 0.05 -23.44 10.68
C ASN A 165 1.52 -23.63 11.11
N ARG A 166 2.23 -24.59 10.51
CA ARG A 166 3.68 -24.71 10.69
C ARG A 166 4.39 -23.47 10.17
N PHE A 167 4.08 -23.03 8.96
CA PHE A 167 4.64 -21.83 8.36
C PHE A 167 4.31 -20.58 9.21
N PHE A 168 3.08 -20.41 9.67
CA PHE A 168 2.67 -19.29 10.53
C PHE A 168 3.47 -19.25 11.82
N LYS A 169 3.65 -20.41 12.45
CA LYS A 169 4.46 -20.55 13.68
C LYS A 169 5.94 -20.22 13.42
N GLU A 170 6.52 -20.72 12.35
CA GLU A 170 7.93 -20.49 11.98
C GLU A 170 8.21 -19.05 11.62
N THR A 171 7.23 -18.34 11.03
CA THR A 171 7.37 -16.94 10.62
C THR A 171 6.90 -15.94 11.67
N GLY A 172 6.24 -16.40 12.75
CA GLY A 172 5.78 -15.54 13.84
C GLY A 172 4.63 -14.61 13.47
N VAL A 173 3.82 -14.97 12.48
CA VAL A 173 2.70 -14.14 12.02
C VAL A 173 1.48 -14.26 12.92
N MET A 174 0.67 -13.20 12.95
CA MET A 174 -0.69 -13.22 13.50
C MET A 174 -1.67 -13.56 12.37
N VAL A 175 -2.57 -14.49 12.60
CA VAL A 175 -3.48 -14.98 11.55
C VAL A 175 -4.90 -14.48 11.79
N THR A 176 -5.49 -13.87 10.76
CA THR A 176 -6.92 -13.66 10.61
C THR A 176 -7.41 -14.65 9.56
N PHE A 177 -8.37 -15.52 9.90
CA PHE A 177 -8.87 -16.54 8.99
C PHE A 177 -10.34 -16.31 8.64
N GLY A 178 -10.65 -16.28 7.33
CA GLY A 178 -11.98 -16.09 6.79
C GLY A 178 -12.77 -17.40 6.70
N LEU A 179 -13.88 -17.46 7.42
CA LEU A 179 -14.83 -18.58 7.39
C LEU A 179 -15.82 -18.45 6.23
N ASN A 180 -16.22 -19.59 5.68
CA ASN A 180 -17.25 -19.69 4.66
C ASN A 180 -18.63 -19.34 5.25
N ALA A 181 -19.17 -18.16 4.93
CA ALA A 181 -20.47 -17.70 5.38
C ALA A 181 -21.64 -18.15 4.48
N LEU A 182 -21.37 -18.79 3.34
CA LEU A 182 -22.42 -19.25 2.41
C LEU A 182 -22.73 -20.75 2.53
N HIS A 183 -22.02 -21.48 3.40
CA HIS A 183 -22.30 -22.91 3.60
C HIS A 183 -23.74 -23.14 4.09
N GLY A 184 -24.48 -24.04 3.45
CA GLY A 184 -25.92 -24.28 3.71
C GLY A 184 -26.88 -23.30 3.04
N ARG A 185 -26.42 -22.13 2.62
CA ARG A 185 -27.24 -21.12 1.93
C ARG A 185 -27.40 -21.43 0.44
N HIS A 186 -28.45 -20.87 -0.14
CA HIS A 186 -28.75 -21.02 -1.57
C HIS A 186 -28.90 -19.66 -2.25
N LYS A 187 -28.57 -19.62 -3.55
CA LYS A 187 -28.69 -18.39 -4.35
C LYS A 187 -30.14 -18.13 -4.67
N VAL A 188 -30.69 -16.99 -4.24
CA VAL A 188 -32.06 -16.56 -4.53
C VAL A 188 -32.13 -15.79 -5.85
N LYS A 189 -31.18 -14.88 -6.07
CA LYS A 189 -30.97 -14.15 -7.33
C LYS A 189 -29.51 -13.66 -7.41
N ARG A 190 -29.14 -12.91 -8.46
CA ARG A 190 -27.74 -12.63 -8.86
C ARG A 190 -26.77 -12.33 -7.70
N SER A 191 -27.17 -11.56 -6.68
CA SER A 191 -26.30 -11.19 -5.56
C SER A 191 -26.94 -11.46 -4.20
N LEU A 192 -28.09 -12.17 -4.17
CA LEU A 192 -28.82 -12.45 -2.95
C LEU A 192 -28.78 -13.92 -2.63
N TRP A 193 -28.30 -14.24 -1.44
CA TRP A 193 -28.31 -15.57 -0.86
C TRP A 193 -29.35 -15.65 0.27
N GLY A 194 -30.07 -16.75 0.35
CA GLY A 194 -31.09 -17.01 1.36
C GLY A 194 -30.84 -18.32 2.09
N GLY A 195 -31.60 -18.52 3.17
CA GLY A 195 -31.45 -19.66 4.07
C GLY A 195 -30.46 -19.41 5.22
N ASP A 196 -30.47 -20.34 6.16
CA ASP A 196 -29.60 -20.28 7.33
C ASP A 196 -28.18 -20.72 6.99
N TRP A 197 -27.22 -20.19 7.71
CA TRP A 197 -25.85 -20.66 7.65
C TRP A 197 -25.71 -22.01 8.37
N ASP A 198 -25.24 -23.03 7.67
CA ASP A 198 -24.89 -24.31 8.28
C ASP A 198 -23.47 -24.22 8.86
N SER A 199 -23.38 -24.03 10.15
CA SER A 199 -22.11 -23.89 10.86
C SER A 199 -21.38 -25.21 11.13
N SER A 200 -21.97 -26.37 10.79
CA SER A 200 -21.46 -27.69 11.18
C SER A 200 -20.03 -27.94 10.73
N ASN A 201 -19.72 -27.69 9.45
CA ASN A 201 -18.38 -27.87 8.91
C ASN A 201 -17.36 -26.89 9.50
N ALA A 202 -17.76 -25.63 9.72
CA ALA A 202 -16.91 -24.64 10.42
C ALA A 202 -16.63 -25.05 11.87
N GLN A 203 -17.62 -25.60 12.58
CA GLN A 203 -17.43 -26.09 13.96
C GLN A 203 -16.39 -27.22 14.03
N GLU A 204 -16.47 -28.19 13.14
CA GLU A 204 -15.50 -29.30 13.08
C GLU A 204 -14.10 -28.77 12.73
N PHE A 205 -13.98 -27.82 11.84
CA PHE A 205 -12.71 -27.15 11.52
C PHE A 205 -12.13 -26.40 12.73
N LEU A 206 -12.95 -25.65 13.45
CA LEU A 206 -12.52 -24.97 14.70
C LEU A 206 -12.07 -25.97 15.78
N LYS A 207 -12.83 -27.08 15.97
CA LYS A 207 -12.43 -28.14 16.90
C LYS A 207 -11.09 -28.76 16.53
N TYR A 208 -10.88 -29.05 15.22
CA TYR A 208 -9.62 -29.57 14.72
C TYR A 208 -8.48 -28.60 15.02
N THR A 209 -8.64 -27.31 14.68
CA THR A 209 -7.67 -26.24 14.89
C THR A 209 -7.27 -26.14 16.38
N ILE A 210 -8.25 -26.14 17.27
CA ILE A 210 -8.03 -26.08 18.72
C ILE A 210 -7.34 -27.37 19.20
N SER A 211 -7.76 -28.54 18.74
CA SER A 211 -7.17 -29.82 19.16
C SER A 211 -5.69 -29.95 18.80
N LYS A 212 -5.25 -29.28 17.72
CA LYS A 212 -3.86 -29.21 17.28
C LYS A 212 -3.06 -28.12 18.01
N GLY A 213 -3.72 -27.30 18.84
CA GLY A 213 -3.08 -26.18 19.51
C GLY A 213 -2.68 -25.04 18.58
N TYR A 214 -3.33 -24.90 17.43
CA TYR A 214 -3.08 -23.81 16.49
C TYR A 214 -3.70 -22.52 17.00
N HIS A 215 -2.95 -21.44 16.93
CA HIS A 215 -3.39 -20.12 17.38
C HIS A 215 -3.82 -19.26 16.21
N ILE A 216 -5.09 -18.94 16.15
CA ILE A 216 -5.68 -17.99 15.18
C ILE A 216 -6.13 -16.77 15.99
N ASP A 217 -5.59 -15.60 15.64
CA ASP A 217 -5.85 -14.36 16.39
C ASP A 217 -7.28 -13.89 16.21
N SER A 218 -7.80 -13.97 15.00
CA SER A 218 -9.16 -13.53 14.70
C SER A 218 -9.82 -14.35 13.58
N TRP A 219 -11.14 -14.44 13.63
CA TRP A 219 -11.98 -15.14 12.67
C TRP A 219 -12.86 -14.12 11.95
N GLU A 220 -12.80 -14.09 10.62
CA GLU A 220 -13.65 -13.28 9.78
C GLU A 220 -14.85 -14.11 9.29
N PHE A 221 -16.04 -13.54 9.29
CA PHE A 221 -17.26 -14.21 8.83
C PHE A 221 -17.62 -13.75 7.42
N GLY A 222 -17.27 -14.56 6.43
CA GLY A 222 -17.52 -14.30 5.01
C GLY A 222 -16.62 -13.22 4.41
N ASN A 223 -16.71 -13.05 3.09
CA ASN A 223 -15.98 -12.05 2.31
C ASN A 223 -16.95 -11.18 1.52
N GLU A 224 -16.86 -9.85 1.69
CA GLU A 224 -17.63 -8.86 0.91
C GLU A 224 -19.15 -9.14 0.88
N LEU A 225 -19.73 -9.54 2.01
CA LEU A 225 -21.13 -9.99 2.11
C LEU A 225 -22.14 -8.90 1.74
N SER A 226 -21.80 -7.61 1.84
CA SER A 226 -22.65 -6.47 1.46
C SER A 226 -22.57 -6.13 -0.03
N GLY A 227 -21.63 -6.73 -0.78
CA GLY A 227 -21.30 -6.31 -2.14
C GLY A 227 -22.32 -6.74 -3.18
N HIS A 228 -22.82 -5.79 -3.97
CA HIS A 228 -23.52 -6.09 -5.23
C HIS A 228 -22.57 -6.30 -6.40
N ALA A 229 -21.29 -6.00 -6.24
CA ALA A 229 -20.24 -6.18 -7.24
C ALA A 229 -18.88 -6.42 -6.57
N PRO A 230 -17.92 -7.06 -7.24
CA PRO A 230 -16.54 -7.15 -6.78
C PRO A 230 -15.97 -5.73 -6.55
N GLY A 231 -15.42 -5.48 -5.36
CA GLY A 231 -14.88 -4.18 -5.02
C GLY A 231 -15.79 -3.32 -4.12
N GLY A 232 -16.47 -3.95 -3.22
CA GLY A 232 -17.28 -3.45 -2.10
C GLY A 232 -17.48 -1.95 -1.99
N PHE A 233 -18.62 -1.46 -2.45
CA PHE A 233 -19.08 -0.13 -2.04
C PHE A 233 -19.53 -0.22 -0.58
N PHE A 234 -19.18 0.81 0.22
CA PHE A 234 -19.71 0.94 1.56
C PHE A 234 -21.22 1.14 1.50
N GLU A 235 -21.99 0.16 1.98
CA GLU A 235 -23.44 0.24 2.12
C GLU A 235 -23.81 0.48 3.58
N GLU A 236 -24.07 1.73 3.92
CA GLU A 236 -24.33 2.15 5.30
C GLU A 236 -25.49 1.38 5.93
N GLU A 237 -26.62 1.22 5.24
CA GLU A 237 -27.80 0.52 5.76
C GLU A 237 -27.48 -0.93 6.14
N TRP A 238 -26.69 -1.62 5.31
CA TRP A 238 -26.28 -2.98 5.59
C TRP A 238 -25.40 -3.07 6.83
N PHE A 239 -24.40 -2.18 6.95
CA PHE A 239 -23.51 -2.10 8.11
C PHE A 239 -24.27 -1.79 9.40
N VAL A 240 -25.18 -0.81 9.37
CA VAL A 240 -26.05 -0.46 10.51
C VAL A 240 -26.88 -1.66 10.95
N LYS A 241 -27.52 -2.34 9.99
CA LYS A 241 -28.35 -3.52 10.28
C LYS A 241 -27.52 -4.68 10.87
N LEU A 242 -26.32 -4.92 10.33
CA LEU A 242 -25.43 -5.96 10.86
C LEU A 242 -25.04 -5.66 12.31
N LEU A 243 -24.59 -4.45 12.62
CA LEU A 243 -24.22 -4.02 13.98
C LEU A 243 -25.40 -4.13 14.97
N GLN A 244 -26.58 -3.67 14.55
CA GLN A 244 -27.79 -3.72 15.39
C GLN A 244 -28.26 -5.16 15.64
N THR A 245 -28.15 -6.04 14.65
CA THR A 245 -28.61 -7.44 14.75
C THR A 245 -27.62 -8.29 15.57
N SER A 246 -26.31 -8.11 15.36
CA SER A 246 -25.28 -8.86 16.09
C SER A 246 -25.15 -8.42 17.54
N GLY A 247 -25.28 -7.14 17.81
CA GLY A 247 -25.09 -6.57 19.14
C GLY A 247 -23.63 -6.62 19.63
N SER A 248 -23.44 -6.24 20.89
CA SER A 248 -22.12 -6.29 21.55
C SER A 248 -21.67 -7.73 21.82
N ARG A 249 -20.35 -7.98 21.79
CA ARG A 249 -19.69 -9.29 22.06
C ARG A 249 -19.84 -10.33 20.93
N VAL A 250 -20.35 -9.95 19.76
CA VAL A 250 -20.41 -10.83 18.58
C VAL A 250 -19.45 -10.35 17.51
N LEU A 251 -19.40 -9.04 17.29
CA LEU A 251 -18.51 -8.43 16.30
C LEU A 251 -17.54 -7.47 17.01
N ASP A 252 -16.28 -7.87 17.15
CA ASP A 252 -15.23 -6.99 17.68
C ASP A 252 -14.73 -6.03 16.61
N VAL A 253 -14.83 -6.42 15.33
CA VAL A 253 -14.32 -5.68 14.17
C VAL A 253 -15.34 -5.66 13.04
N MET A 254 -15.52 -4.49 12.45
CA MET A 254 -16.17 -4.30 11.14
C MET A 254 -15.10 -4.09 10.08
N SER A 255 -14.99 -5.05 9.16
CA SER A 255 -14.04 -4.99 8.06
C SER A 255 -14.63 -4.34 6.82
N HIS A 256 -13.81 -3.53 6.14
CA HIS A 256 -14.12 -2.89 4.87
C HIS A 256 -12.98 -3.10 3.88
N HIS A 257 -13.31 -3.24 2.60
CA HIS A 257 -12.33 -3.38 1.52
C HIS A 257 -12.29 -2.11 0.66
N MET A 258 -11.09 -1.72 0.19
CA MET A 258 -10.93 -0.50 -0.60
C MET A 258 -10.00 -0.68 -1.80
N TYR A 259 -10.57 -0.43 -3.00
CA TYR A 259 -9.86 -0.42 -4.28
C TYR A 259 -10.30 0.81 -5.09
N ASN A 260 -9.79 2.00 -4.75
CA ASN A 260 -10.34 3.26 -5.25
C ASN A 260 -9.73 3.75 -6.57
N LEU A 261 -8.71 3.09 -7.12
CA LEU A 261 -8.14 3.47 -8.42
C LEU A 261 -8.94 2.92 -9.61
N GLY A 262 -9.78 1.90 -9.39
CA GLY A 262 -10.58 1.25 -10.42
C GLY A 262 -9.94 -0.02 -10.98
N ALA A 263 -10.27 -0.37 -12.22
CA ALA A 263 -9.81 -1.61 -12.86
C ALA A 263 -8.31 -1.62 -13.14
N GLY A 264 -7.67 -2.79 -13.01
CA GLY A 264 -6.23 -2.97 -13.28
C GLY A 264 -5.80 -2.62 -14.72
N VAL A 265 -6.74 -2.59 -15.67
CA VAL A 265 -6.50 -2.19 -17.06
C VAL A 265 -6.78 -0.71 -17.36
N ASP A 266 -7.13 0.09 -16.35
CA ASP A 266 -7.38 1.51 -16.55
C ASP A 266 -6.08 2.23 -16.93
N PRO A 267 -5.98 2.85 -18.14
CA PRO A 267 -4.77 3.53 -18.57
C PRO A 267 -4.44 4.77 -17.72
N LYS A 268 -5.37 5.21 -16.87
CA LYS A 268 -5.20 6.37 -16.00
C LYS A 268 -4.72 6.01 -14.59
N LEU A 269 -4.36 4.75 -14.30
CA LEU A 269 -3.94 4.34 -12.95
C LEU A 269 -2.83 5.22 -12.39
N ILE A 270 -1.75 5.44 -13.14
CA ILE A 270 -0.62 6.26 -12.69
C ILE A 270 -1.06 7.69 -12.39
N SER A 271 -1.85 8.29 -13.29
CA SER A 271 -2.33 9.67 -13.06
C SER A 271 -3.26 9.78 -11.86
N LYS A 272 -4.03 8.74 -11.53
CA LYS A 272 -4.86 8.68 -10.32
C LYS A 272 -4.01 8.54 -9.05
N ILE A 273 -2.96 7.71 -9.08
CA ILE A 273 -2.02 7.54 -7.97
C ILE A 273 -1.30 8.86 -7.65
N LEU A 274 -0.92 9.62 -8.66
CA LEU A 274 -0.22 10.89 -8.50
C LEU A 274 -1.15 12.10 -8.28
N ASN A 275 -2.46 11.88 -8.20
CA ASN A 275 -3.44 12.96 -8.00
C ASN A 275 -3.86 13.05 -6.53
N PRO A 276 -3.48 14.13 -5.81
CA PRO A 276 -3.83 14.31 -4.41
C PRO A 276 -5.34 14.28 -4.13
N ASP A 277 -6.16 14.89 -5.00
CA ASP A 277 -7.61 14.94 -4.82
C ASP A 277 -8.26 13.58 -4.98
N HIS A 278 -7.70 12.75 -5.89
CA HIS A 278 -8.16 11.38 -6.06
C HIS A 278 -7.85 10.54 -4.82
N LEU A 279 -6.63 10.68 -4.26
CA LEU A 279 -6.22 9.97 -3.05
C LEU A 279 -7.04 10.41 -1.82
N ASN A 280 -7.39 11.69 -1.73
CA ASN A 280 -8.19 12.21 -0.62
C ASN A 280 -9.60 11.60 -0.54
N LYS A 281 -10.15 11.06 -1.63
CA LYS A 281 -11.46 10.41 -1.63
C LYS A 281 -11.54 9.21 -0.69
N ALA A 282 -10.42 8.53 -0.42
CA ALA A 282 -10.37 7.42 0.55
C ALA A 282 -10.81 7.86 1.96
N SER A 283 -10.51 9.08 2.37
CA SER A 283 -10.85 9.59 3.69
C SER A 283 -12.35 9.66 3.95
N TYR A 284 -13.16 9.92 2.92
CA TYR A 284 -14.63 9.96 3.06
C TYR A 284 -15.20 8.59 3.44
N THR A 285 -14.71 7.52 2.79
CA THR A 285 -15.14 6.15 3.10
C THR A 285 -14.79 5.78 4.53
N PHE A 286 -13.55 6.05 4.96
CA PHE A 286 -13.13 5.76 6.33
C PHE A 286 -13.85 6.63 7.37
N GLY A 287 -14.11 7.90 7.05
CA GLY A 287 -14.90 8.80 7.90
C GLY A 287 -16.32 8.28 8.10
N ASN A 288 -17.00 7.86 7.03
CA ASN A 288 -18.34 7.31 7.10
C ASN A 288 -18.39 6.02 7.91
N LEU A 289 -17.46 5.08 7.67
CA LEU A 289 -17.38 3.84 8.45
C LEU A 289 -17.18 4.12 9.94
N THR A 290 -16.27 5.00 10.28
CA THR A 290 -16.03 5.41 11.67
C THR A 290 -17.28 6.04 12.30
N HIS A 291 -18.01 6.88 11.56
CA HIS A 291 -19.25 7.50 12.03
C HIS A 291 -20.33 6.44 12.33
N VAL A 292 -20.53 5.50 11.43
CA VAL A 292 -21.50 4.40 11.59
C VAL A 292 -21.16 3.54 12.81
N ILE A 293 -19.90 3.14 12.96
CA ILE A 293 -19.47 2.32 14.11
C ILE A 293 -19.67 3.09 15.42
N ARG A 294 -19.24 4.35 15.51
CA ARG A 294 -19.42 5.16 16.72
C ARG A 294 -20.89 5.30 17.12
N ARG A 295 -21.80 5.38 16.16
CA ARG A 295 -23.23 5.60 16.41
C ARG A 295 -24.00 4.31 16.68
N HIS A 296 -23.68 3.22 15.98
CA HIS A 296 -24.49 2.01 15.95
C HIS A 296 -23.83 0.77 16.56
N GLY A 297 -22.49 0.79 16.73
CA GLY A 297 -21.70 -0.31 17.26
C GLY A 297 -20.42 0.14 17.95
N PRO A 298 -20.50 1.04 18.99
CA PRO A 298 -19.29 1.62 19.60
C PRO A 298 -18.38 0.61 20.32
N TRP A 299 -18.80 -0.63 20.42
CA TRP A 299 -18.00 -1.76 20.90
C TRP A 299 -17.10 -2.36 19.83
N SER A 300 -17.29 -2.04 18.54
CA SER A 300 -16.56 -2.60 17.41
C SER A 300 -15.50 -1.65 16.89
N SER A 301 -14.43 -2.19 16.35
CA SER A 301 -13.36 -1.43 15.67
C SER A 301 -13.52 -1.47 14.16
N ALA A 302 -12.99 -0.45 13.47
CA ALA A 302 -12.94 -0.42 12.01
C ALA A 302 -11.62 -0.99 11.52
N TRP A 303 -11.66 -2.00 10.64
CA TRP A 303 -10.49 -2.50 9.94
C TRP A 303 -10.66 -2.35 8.43
N VAL A 304 -9.53 -2.21 7.75
CA VAL A 304 -9.44 -2.40 6.29
C VAL A 304 -8.92 -3.80 6.05
N GLY A 305 -9.82 -4.75 5.77
CA GLY A 305 -9.48 -6.17 5.60
C GLY A 305 -8.74 -6.45 4.31
N GLU A 306 -9.06 -5.71 3.24
CA GLU A 306 -8.32 -5.67 2.00
C GLU A 306 -8.19 -4.24 1.50
N SER A 307 -7.03 -3.88 1.00
CA SER A 307 -6.82 -2.62 0.33
C SER A 307 -5.79 -2.77 -0.78
N GLY A 308 -6.10 -2.17 -1.89
CA GLY A 308 -5.21 -2.09 -3.03
C GLY A 308 -5.54 -0.88 -3.89
N GLY A 309 -4.64 -0.50 -4.78
CA GLY A 309 -4.93 0.57 -5.72
C GLY A 309 -6.01 0.14 -6.70
N ALA A 310 -5.75 -0.87 -7.49
CA ALA A 310 -6.63 -1.36 -8.54
C ALA A 310 -7.18 -2.75 -8.22
N TYR A 311 -8.50 -2.96 -8.48
CA TYR A 311 -9.15 -4.25 -8.32
C TYR A 311 -8.89 -5.21 -9.50
N ASN A 312 -9.35 -6.46 -9.37
CA ASN A 312 -9.13 -7.55 -10.32
C ASN A 312 -7.63 -7.80 -10.54
N SER A 313 -6.94 -8.17 -9.47
CA SER A 313 -5.53 -8.55 -9.45
C SER A 313 -4.53 -7.41 -9.70
N GLY A 314 -4.98 -6.16 -9.74
CA GLY A 314 -4.12 -5.01 -10.03
C GLY A 314 -3.81 -4.80 -11.51
N GLY A 315 -2.89 -3.90 -11.82
CA GLY A 315 -2.44 -3.57 -13.17
C GLY A 315 -1.00 -3.99 -13.43
N ALA A 316 -0.76 -4.73 -14.51
CA ALA A 316 0.59 -5.02 -14.98
C ALA A 316 1.39 -3.72 -15.20
N HIS A 317 2.67 -3.72 -14.83
CA HIS A 317 3.58 -2.56 -14.96
C HIS A 317 3.17 -1.30 -14.17
N VAL A 318 2.18 -1.41 -13.26
CA VAL A 318 1.79 -0.38 -12.31
C VAL A 318 1.85 -0.94 -10.89
N SER A 319 1.03 -1.96 -10.58
CA SER A 319 0.89 -2.50 -9.23
C SER A 319 2.13 -3.23 -8.70
N ASN A 320 3.04 -3.68 -9.57
CA ASN A 320 4.30 -4.33 -9.22
C ASN A 320 5.52 -3.41 -9.41
N THR A 321 5.33 -2.10 -9.40
CA THR A 321 6.38 -1.11 -9.64
C THR A 321 6.39 -0.01 -8.58
N PHE A 322 7.43 0.82 -8.57
CA PHE A 322 7.61 1.87 -7.58
C PHE A 322 6.39 2.80 -7.42
N VAL A 323 5.70 3.13 -8.51
CA VAL A 323 4.53 4.02 -8.45
C VAL A 323 3.45 3.53 -7.49
N ASN A 324 3.32 2.21 -7.32
CA ASN A 324 2.35 1.63 -6.41
C ASN A 324 2.69 1.89 -4.93
N SER A 325 3.96 2.18 -4.61
CA SER A 325 4.37 2.51 -3.25
C SER A 325 3.72 3.80 -2.72
N PHE A 326 3.26 4.68 -3.59
CA PHE A 326 2.46 5.86 -3.20
C PHE A 326 1.04 5.47 -2.73
N TRP A 327 0.57 4.32 -3.16
CA TRP A 327 -0.66 3.68 -2.75
C TRP A 327 -0.35 2.28 -2.24
N GLN A 328 -0.02 2.09 -1.01
CA GLN A 328 0.38 0.79 -0.46
C GLN A 328 -0.68 -0.28 -0.68
N THR A 329 -0.27 -1.40 -1.29
CA THR A 329 -1.11 -2.53 -1.65
C THR A 329 -0.84 -3.79 -0.84
N LEU A 330 -1.88 -4.60 -0.76
CA LEU A 330 -1.93 -5.92 -0.17
C LEU A 330 -1.41 -7.00 -1.12
N ILE A 331 -1.08 -8.15 -0.58
CA ILE A 331 -0.55 -9.30 -1.32
C ILE A 331 -1.64 -9.92 -2.18
N GLY A 332 -1.36 -10.08 -3.47
CA GLY A 332 -2.19 -10.82 -4.40
C GLY A 332 -1.53 -10.98 -5.75
N GLY A 333 -1.28 -12.22 -6.19
CA GLY A 333 -0.73 -12.54 -7.51
C GLY A 333 0.62 -11.86 -7.81
N ASN A 334 0.96 -11.76 -9.10
CA ASN A 334 2.20 -11.12 -9.56
C ASN A 334 2.27 -9.60 -9.29
N TYR A 335 1.19 -9.01 -8.91
CA TYR A 335 1.06 -7.57 -8.73
C TYR A 335 0.93 -7.18 -7.25
N GLY A 336 1.20 -8.12 -6.32
CA GLY A 336 1.23 -7.88 -4.89
C GLY A 336 2.62 -7.51 -4.37
N LEU A 337 2.80 -7.59 -3.04
CA LEU A 337 4.07 -7.24 -2.37
C LEU A 337 5.24 -8.12 -2.81
N LEU A 338 4.98 -9.37 -3.17
CA LEU A 338 5.99 -10.30 -3.66
C LEU A 338 5.65 -10.76 -5.08
N ASN A 339 6.67 -11.03 -5.87
CA ASN A 339 6.50 -11.68 -7.16
C ASN A 339 5.99 -13.11 -6.96
N ALA A 340 4.90 -13.47 -7.61
CA ALA A 340 4.21 -14.75 -7.43
C ALA A 340 5.02 -16.01 -7.82
N THR A 341 6.10 -15.85 -8.57
CA THR A 341 6.95 -16.96 -9.03
C THR A 341 8.27 -17.03 -8.28
N THR A 342 8.90 -15.88 -8.04
CA THR A 342 10.25 -15.82 -7.44
C THR A 342 10.25 -15.46 -5.96
N PHE A 343 9.12 -14.99 -5.42
CA PHE A 343 8.96 -14.40 -4.09
C PHE A 343 9.92 -13.23 -3.79
N VAL A 344 10.52 -12.66 -4.83
CA VAL A 344 11.31 -11.43 -4.71
C VAL A 344 10.36 -10.26 -4.43
N PRO A 345 10.67 -9.39 -3.46
CA PRO A 345 9.86 -8.22 -3.16
C PRO A 345 9.69 -7.27 -4.33
N ASN A 346 8.48 -6.78 -4.52
CA ASN A 346 8.18 -5.61 -5.34
C ASN A 346 8.50 -4.32 -4.54
N PRO A 347 8.59 -3.17 -5.19
CA PRO A 347 9.00 -1.92 -4.51
C PRO A 347 8.14 -1.54 -3.30
N ASP A 348 6.83 -1.72 -3.37
CA ASP A 348 5.89 -1.38 -2.29
C ASP A 348 6.08 -2.23 -1.01
N TYR A 349 6.66 -3.42 -1.12
CA TYR A 349 7.09 -4.21 0.03
C TYR A 349 8.03 -3.43 0.95
N TYR A 350 9.01 -2.72 0.39
CA TYR A 350 10.02 -2.00 1.18
C TYR A 350 9.43 -0.77 1.86
N SER A 351 8.52 -0.06 1.20
CA SER A 351 7.82 1.06 1.85
C SER A 351 6.91 0.57 2.99
N ALA A 352 6.21 -0.56 2.80
CA ALA A 352 5.42 -1.21 3.84
C ALA A 352 6.29 -1.67 5.02
N LEU A 353 7.46 -2.25 4.73
CA LEU A 353 8.40 -2.72 5.74
C LEU A 353 8.98 -1.56 6.56
N LEU A 354 9.38 -0.45 5.93
CA LEU A 354 9.83 0.75 6.64
C LEU A 354 8.71 1.36 7.47
N TRP A 355 7.50 1.45 6.92
CA TRP A 355 6.34 1.92 7.69
C TRP A 355 6.14 1.06 8.95
N HIS A 356 6.12 -0.26 8.79
CA HIS A 356 5.95 -1.20 9.90
C HIS A 356 7.04 -1.11 10.97
N ARG A 357 8.30 -0.82 10.56
CA ARG A 357 9.44 -0.72 11.48
C ARG A 357 9.55 0.63 12.20
N LEU A 358 9.09 1.71 11.57
CA LEU A 358 9.38 3.06 12.02
C LEU A 358 8.16 3.80 12.60
N MET A 359 6.94 3.54 12.06
CA MET A 359 5.72 4.24 12.47
C MET A 359 5.08 3.52 13.66
N GLY A 360 4.99 4.21 14.80
CA GLY A 360 4.36 3.68 16.01
C GLY A 360 2.85 3.88 16.01
N LYS A 361 2.20 3.45 17.09
CA LYS A 361 0.72 3.41 17.20
C LYS A 361 0.05 4.76 17.20
N VAL A 362 0.65 5.74 17.86
CA VAL A 362 0.05 7.06 18.07
C VAL A 362 0.27 7.93 16.87
N VAL A 363 -0.82 8.37 16.24
CA VAL A 363 -0.84 9.29 15.10
C VAL A 363 -0.92 10.71 15.63
N LEU A 364 -0.01 11.58 15.21
CA LEU A 364 0.08 12.97 15.64
C LEU A 364 -0.54 13.91 14.59
N SER A 365 -0.99 15.08 15.03
CA SER A 365 -1.44 16.12 14.11
C SER A 365 -0.26 16.73 13.37
N VAL A 366 -0.43 16.93 12.06
CA VAL A 366 0.55 17.55 11.16
C VAL A 366 -0.12 18.61 10.31
N GLU A 367 0.50 19.77 10.23
CA GLU A 367 0.15 20.84 9.32
C GLU A 367 1.33 21.15 8.39
N SER A 368 1.04 21.48 7.14
CA SER A 368 2.07 21.89 6.17
C SER A 368 1.55 23.02 5.30
N ASP A 369 2.42 23.99 5.04
CA ASP A 369 2.16 25.11 4.12
C ASP A 369 2.57 24.79 2.66
N ALA A 370 3.03 23.56 2.41
CA ALA A 370 3.43 23.11 1.09
C ALA A 370 2.22 22.78 0.17
N SER A 371 2.53 22.59 -1.11
CA SER A 371 1.59 22.13 -2.10
C SER A 371 0.87 20.82 -1.69
N PRO A 372 -0.39 20.60 -2.11
CA PRO A 372 -1.11 19.33 -1.91
C PRO A 372 -0.38 18.07 -2.46
N PHE A 373 0.58 18.27 -3.36
CA PHE A 373 1.45 17.20 -3.87
C PHE A 373 2.47 16.71 -2.85
N LEU A 374 2.76 17.49 -1.79
CA LEU A 374 3.57 17.03 -0.66
C LEU A 374 2.65 16.58 0.47
N ARG A 375 2.64 15.30 0.77
CA ARG A 375 1.81 14.71 1.82
C ARG A 375 2.68 14.38 3.02
N SER A 376 2.24 14.73 4.22
CA SER A 376 2.99 14.55 5.47
C SER A 376 2.14 13.86 6.53
N TYR A 377 2.73 12.88 7.22
CA TYR A 377 2.10 12.10 8.28
C TYR A 377 3.10 11.88 9.40
N ALA A 378 2.69 12.09 10.66
CA ALA A 378 3.57 11.90 11.81
C ALA A 378 3.00 10.88 12.79
N HIS A 379 3.86 10.02 13.28
CA HIS A 379 3.58 9.06 14.34
C HIS A 379 4.64 9.17 15.43
N CYS A 380 4.31 8.72 16.63
CA CYS A 380 5.35 8.36 17.59
C CYS A 380 6.26 7.30 16.96
N SER A 381 7.55 7.35 17.20
CA SER A 381 8.48 6.34 16.66
C SER A 381 8.22 4.98 17.27
N LYS A 382 8.25 3.91 16.46
CA LYS A 382 7.98 2.55 16.92
C LYS A 382 9.13 2.01 17.78
N GLY A 383 8.82 1.57 18.99
CA GLY A 383 9.79 0.93 19.90
C GLY A 383 10.90 1.83 20.46
N ARG A 384 10.82 3.14 20.25
CA ARG A 384 11.79 4.12 20.75
C ARG A 384 11.16 5.50 20.95
N ALA A 385 11.84 6.38 21.70
CA ALA A 385 11.41 7.76 21.88
C ALA A 385 11.47 8.56 20.57
N GLY A 386 10.68 9.64 20.50
CA GLY A 386 10.69 10.59 19.40
C GLY A 386 9.53 10.39 18.41
N VAL A 387 9.66 11.02 17.25
CA VAL A 387 8.64 11.09 16.22
C VAL A 387 9.20 10.61 14.89
N THR A 388 8.42 9.84 14.16
CA THR A 388 8.70 9.47 12.77
C THR A 388 7.73 10.22 11.86
N LEU A 389 8.30 10.95 10.90
CA LEU A 389 7.59 11.68 9.86
C LEU A 389 7.71 10.93 8.54
N LEU A 390 6.58 10.61 7.94
CA LEU A 390 6.48 10.11 6.57
C LEU A 390 6.12 11.28 5.66
N VAL A 391 6.91 11.51 4.61
CA VAL A 391 6.67 12.53 3.59
C VAL A 391 6.65 11.88 2.22
N ILE A 392 5.62 12.20 1.44
CA ILE A 392 5.42 11.66 0.10
C ILE A 392 5.33 12.84 -0.88
N ASN A 393 6.24 12.88 -1.85
CA ASN A 393 6.23 13.86 -2.92
C ASN A 393 5.65 13.25 -4.21
N LEU A 394 4.43 13.64 -4.54
CA LEU A 394 3.71 13.23 -5.76
C LEU A 394 4.03 14.10 -6.97
N SER A 395 4.74 15.22 -6.80
CA SER A 395 5.14 16.09 -7.91
C SER A 395 6.26 15.43 -8.72
N ASN A 396 6.16 15.52 -10.03
CA ASN A 396 7.21 15.05 -10.94
C ASN A 396 8.26 16.13 -11.30
N GLN A 397 8.12 17.35 -10.78
CA GLN A 397 8.98 18.50 -11.11
C GLN A 397 9.56 19.19 -9.86
N THR A 398 8.79 19.23 -8.76
CA THR A 398 9.11 20.05 -7.60
C THR A 398 9.94 19.29 -6.58
N ASN A 399 11.11 19.80 -6.26
CA ASN A 399 11.88 19.41 -5.07
C ASN A 399 11.42 20.28 -3.88
N PHE A 400 10.93 19.65 -2.82
CA PHE A 400 10.49 20.36 -1.62
C PHE A 400 11.63 20.41 -0.59
N VAL A 401 11.94 21.62 -0.11
CA VAL A 401 12.91 21.88 0.95
C VAL A 401 12.16 22.35 2.19
N MET A 402 12.00 21.44 3.16
CA MET A 402 11.08 21.61 4.29
C MET A 402 11.81 21.80 5.60
N ASN A 403 11.31 22.71 6.44
CA ASN A 403 11.71 22.85 7.83
C ASN A 403 10.65 22.19 8.72
N VAL A 404 11.06 21.25 9.57
CA VAL A 404 10.16 20.60 10.54
C VAL A 404 10.18 21.37 11.85
N GLN A 405 9.00 21.67 12.37
CA GLN A 405 8.79 22.46 13.58
C GLN A 405 7.90 21.71 14.57
N ASN A 406 8.12 21.96 15.85
CA ASN A 406 7.26 21.47 16.92
C ASN A 406 6.28 22.58 17.35
N SER A 407 4.99 22.30 17.34
CA SER A 407 3.94 23.27 17.73
C SER A 407 4.14 23.83 19.14
N ILE A 408 4.71 23.04 20.07
CA ILE A 408 5.00 23.46 21.44
C ILE A 408 5.93 24.69 21.42
N ASN A 409 6.98 24.65 20.61
CA ASN A 409 7.96 25.74 20.52
C ASN A 409 7.34 26.99 19.90
N LEU A 410 6.43 26.84 18.92
CA LEU A 410 5.71 27.94 18.30
C LEU A 410 4.76 28.62 19.32
N LYS A 411 4.00 27.82 20.08
CA LYS A 411 3.09 28.33 21.13
C LYS A 411 3.83 29.11 22.22
N LEU A 412 5.00 28.63 22.64
CA LEU A 412 5.84 29.31 23.61
C LEU A 412 6.35 30.65 23.06
N ALA A 413 6.79 30.70 21.81
CA ALA A 413 7.28 31.94 21.17
C ALA A 413 6.19 33.01 21.04
N VAL A 414 4.94 32.61 20.71
CA VAL A 414 3.79 33.52 20.64
C VAL A 414 3.44 34.07 22.02
N ASN A 415 3.45 33.26 23.07
CA ASN A 415 3.17 33.70 24.45
C ASN A 415 4.22 34.69 24.95
N GLU A 416 5.51 34.46 24.65
CA GLU A 416 6.56 35.40 24.99
C GLU A 416 6.42 36.76 24.27
N GLN A 417 5.96 36.77 23.01
CA GLN A 417 5.68 38.00 22.27
C GLN A 417 4.51 38.80 22.86
N ASN A 418 3.46 38.10 23.29
CA ASN A 418 2.30 38.73 23.92
C ASN A 418 2.60 39.28 25.33
N MET A 419 3.57 38.71 26.04
CA MET A 419 4.04 39.21 27.33
C MET A 419 5.00 40.39 27.19
N ASN A 420 5.68 40.56 26.05
CA ASN A 420 6.71 41.58 25.82
C ASN A 420 6.17 42.85 25.10
N GLN A 421 4.86 43.05 24.95
CA GLN A 421 4.27 44.28 24.40
C GLN A 421 4.35 45.51 25.33
N GLY A 422 5.14 45.43 26.39
CA GLY A 422 5.49 46.52 27.30
C GLY A 422 6.99 46.82 27.32
N GLY A 423 7.55 47.35 26.24
CA GLY A 423 8.85 48.07 26.30
C GLY A 423 10.07 47.38 25.70
N PHE A 424 10.65 48.11 24.74
CA PHE A 424 11.99 48.02 24.14
C PHE A 424 12.30 46.93 23.10
N THR A 425 12.46 47.45 21.88
CA THR A 425 13.05 46.80 20.71
C THR A 425 14.44 46.25 20.95
N HIS A 426 14.62 44.95 20.96
CA HIS A 426 15.84 44.26 20.61
C HIS A 426 15.54 43.12 19.65
N THR A 427 15.98 43.27 18.42
CA THR A 427 15.93 42.26 17.36
C THR A 427 16.77 41.07 17.80
N LEU A 428 16.18 40.13 18.51
CA LEU A 428 16.77 38.83 18.76
C LEU A 428 16.43 37.93 17.58
N LYS A 429 17.40 37.62 16.74
CA LYS A 429 17.39 36.42 15.89
C LYS A 429 17.32 35.20 16.82
N LYS A 430 16.11 34.77 17.20
CA LYS A 430 15.93 33.50 17.90
C LYS A 430 16.11 32.38 16.90
N THR A 431 17.28 31.77 16.94
CA THR A 431 17.50 30.41 16.42
C THR A 431 16.63 29.50 17.25
N PHE A 432 15.58 28.91 16.63
CA PHE A 432 14.72 27.96 17.31
C PHE A 432 15.56 26.77 17.76
N SER A 433 15.73 26.64 19.06
CA SER A 433 16.43 25.50 19.67
C SER A 433 15.47 24.34 19.87
N TRP A 434 15.77 23.23 19.27
CA TRP A 434 15.09 21.93 19.48
C TRP A 434 15.37 21.33 20.88
N VAL A 435 16.23 21.96 21.65
CA VAL A 435 16.78 21.42 22.89
C VAL A 435 16.07 22.02 24.10
N GLY A 436 15.19 21.27 24.70
CA GLY A 436 14.87 21.44 26.11
C GLY A 436 15.96 20.77 26.95
N THR A 437 16.64 21.59 27.78
CA THR A 437 17.55 21.27 28.89
C THR A 437 18.84 20.49 28.61
N LYS A 438 19.96 21.22 28.89
CA LYS A 438 21.35 20.76 29.04
C LYS A 438 21.90 19.92 27.89
N ALA A 439 22.56 20.64 26.96
CA ALA A 439 23.39 20.07 25.93
C ALA A 439 24.54 19.27 26.56
N SER A 440 24.46 17.94 26.44
CA SER A 440 25.68 17.19 26.16
C SER A 440 26.12 17.58 24.74
N ASN A 441 27.41 17.70 24.50
CA ASN A 441 28.02 18.04 23.20
C ASN A 441 27.83 16.95 22.12
N GLU A 442 26.80 16.14 22.21
CA GLU A 442 26.46 15.15 21.20
C GLU A 442 25.77 15.87 20.03
N ALA A 443 26.33 15.72 18.85
CA ALA A 443 25.74 16.20 17.63
C ALA A 443 24.33 15.58 17.48
N LEU A 444 23.31 16.46 17.43
CA LEU A 444 21.93 16.03 17.31
C LEU A 444 21.66 15.68 15.85
N PHE A 445 21.44 14.41 15.57
CA PHE A 445 21.11 13.89 14.26
C PHE A 445 19.67 13.39 14.22
N ARG A 446 19.09 13.42 13.02
CA ARG A 446 17.91 12.67 12.62
C ARG A 446 18.30 11.58 11.64
N GLU A 447 17.49 10.57 11.51
CA GLU A 447 17.66 9.49 10.54
C GLU A 447 16.76 9.75 9.35
N GLU A 448 17.31 9.64 8.14
CA GLU A 448 16.55 9.81 6.90
C GLU A 448 16.62 8.55 6.02
N TYR A 449 15.46 8.13 5.52
CA TYR A 449 15.25 7.00 4.62
C TYR A 449 14.53 7.50 3.37
N HIS A 450 15.29 7.83 2.32
CA HIS A 450 14.73 8.34 1.07
C HIS A 450 14.57 7.20 0.07
N LEU A 451 13.33 6.95 -0.33
CA LEU A 451 12.94 5.94 -1.31
C LEU A 451 12.67 6.60 -2.66
N THR A 452 13.35 6.14 -3.68
CA THR A 452 13.20 6.61 -5.06
C THR A 452 13.13 5.43 -6.03
N PRO A 453 12.57 5.61 -7.24
CA PRO A 453 12.64 4.59 -8.27
C PRO A 453 14.07 4.51 -8.85
N LYS A 454 14.55 3.31 -9.19
CA LYS A 454 15.83 3.14 -9.87
C LYS A 454 15.82 3.92 -11.19
N ASP A 455 16.91 4.65 -11.44
CA ASP A 455 17.13 5.46 -12.64
C ASP A 455 16.07 6.55 -12.90
N GLY A 456 15.34 6.97 -11.86
CA GLY A 456 14.23 7.93 -11.98
C GLY A 456 13.01 7.40 -12.72
N TYR A 457 12.99 6.11 -13.09
CA TYR A 457 11.88 5.52 -13.83
C TYR A 457 10.75 5.08 -12.90
N LEU A 458 9.63 5.80 -12.90
CA LEU A 458 8.51 5.63 -11.98
C LEU A 458 7.94 4.21 -11.96
N GLN A 459 7.95 3.51 -13.09
CA GLN A 459 7.53 2.12 -13.22
C GLN A 459 8.70 1.13 -13.03
N SER A 460 9.80 1.55 -12.39
CA SER A 460 10.88 0.64 -12.01
C SER A 460 10.38 -0.44 -11.06
N ARG A 461 10.86 -1.66 -11.25
CA ARG A 461 10.65 -2.78 -10.32
C ARG A 461 11.69 -2.86 -9.22
N THR A 462 12.67 -1.97 -9.23
CA THR A 462 13.68 -1.81 -8.20
C THR A 462 13.50 -0.48 -7.50
N MET A 463 13.38 -0.52 -6.19
CA MET A 463 13.40 0.65 -5.30
C MET A 463 14.82 0.94 -4.87
N VAL A 464 15.12 2.22 -4.67
CA VAL A 464 16.42 2.69 -4.19
C VAL A 464 16.21 3.35 -2.82
N LEU A 465 17.01 2.98 -1.84
CA LEU A 465 17.07 3.62 -0.52
C LEU A 465 18.38 4.41 -0.38
N ASN A 466 18.28 5.71 -0.18
CA ASN A 466 19.45 6.60 0.01
C ASN A 466 20.53 6.41 -1.08
N GLY A 467 20.11 6.22 -2.34
CA GLY A 467 20.99 5.98 -3.48
C GLY A 467 21.44 4.53 -3.69
N ILE A 468 21.06 3.60 -2.81
CA ILE A 468 21.42 2.17 -2.88
C ILE A 468 20.22 1.35 -3.36
N PRO A 469 20.32 0.60 -4.47
CA PRO A 469 19.25 -0.28 -4.93
C PRO A 469 18.94 -1.37 -3.89
N LEU A 470 17.62 -1.57 -3.62
CA LEU A 470 17.15 -2.62 -2.73
C LEU A 470 16.92 -3.91 -3.55
N GLU A 471 17.90 -4.76 -3.54
CA GLU A 471 17.88 -6.03 -4.26
C GLU A 471 18.10 -7.17 -3.27
N PHE A 472 17.32 -8.26 -3.44
CA PHE A 472 17.53 -9.48 -2.66
C PHE A 472 18.92 -10.03 -2.94
N THR A 473 19.61 -10.49 -1.91
CA THR A 473 20.85 -11.23 -2.11
C THR A 473 20.56 -12.61 -2.71
N ASP A 474 21.56 -13.26 -3.31
CA ASP A 474 21.43 -14.63 -3.84
C ASP A 474 20.97 -15.62 -2.76
N ALA A 475 21.29 -15.36 -1.51
CA ALA A 475 20.83 -16.13 -0.35
C ALA A 475 19.39 -15.78 0.08
N GLY A 476 18.71 -14.85 -0.61
CA GLY A 476 17.35 -14.40 -0.31
C GLY A 476 17.22 -13.55 0.95
N ASN A 477 18.28 -12.87 1.36
CA ASN A 477 18.19 -11.96 2.48
C ASN A 477 17.67 -10.60 2.03
N ILE A 478 16.80 -10.01 2.86
CA ILE A 478 16.36 -8.62 2.71
C ILE A 478 17.61 -7.73 2.81
N PRO A 479 17.80 -6.77 1.88
CA PRO A 479 18.90 -5.81 1.98
C PRO A 479 18.78 -4.98 3.26
N SER A 480 19.91 -4.46 3.73
CA SER A 480 19.91 -3.55 4.88
C SER A 480 19.10 -2.28 4.54
N LEU A 481 18.29 -1.84 5.49
CA LEU A 481 17.50 -0.62 5.38
C LEU A 481 18.08 0.44 6.32
N ASP A 482 19.34 0.83 6.09
CA ASP A 482 20.07 1.75 6.94
C ASP A 482 19.73 3.21 6.59
N PRO A 483 19.55 4.07 7.62
CA PRO A 483 19.34 5.50 7.41
C PRO A 483 20.63 6.24 7.05
N VAL A 484 20.46 7.43 6.50
CA VAL A 484 21.47 8.47 6.52
C VAL A 484 21.25 9.35 7.75
N HIS A 485 22.33 9.64 8.49
CA HIS A 485 22.29 10.53 9.65
C HIS A 485 22.54 11.97 9.20
N VAL A 486 21.56 12.85 9.42
CA VAL A 486 21.60 14.25 9.00
C VAL A 486 21.44 15.16 10.21
N ASN A 487 22.16 16.30 10.22
CA ASN A 487 22.04 17.27 11.31
C ASN A 487 20.59 17.77 11.42
N LEU A 488 20.05 17.82 12.65
CA LEU A 488 18.67 18.27 12.93
C LEU A 488 18.35 19.67 12.41
N LYS A 489 19.33 20.56 12.30
CA LYS A 489 19.15 21.96 11.85
C LYS A 489 19.09 22.09 10.33
N SER A 490 19.51 21.07 9.58
CA SER A 490 19.46 21.11 8.13
C SER A 490 18.01 20.96 7.66
N PRO A 491 17.56 21.67 6.61
CA PRO A 491 16.25 21.42 6.01
C PRO A 491 16.19 20.00 5.42
N ILE A 492 14.99 19.49 5.25
CA ILE A 492 14.75 18.20 4.63
C ILE A 492 14.49 18.43 3.14
N SER A 493 15.26 17.77 2.28
CA SER A 493 15.04 17.82 0.83
C SER A 493 14.30 16.60 0.36
N ILE A 494 13.11 16.78 -0.25
CA ILE A 494 12.26 15.71 -0.75
C ILE A 494 12.20 15.81 -2.28
N SER A 495 12.93 14.94 -2.95
CA SER A 495 13.01 14.90 -4.41
C SER A 495 11.65 14.63 -5.07
N PRO A 496 11.46 15.03 -6.34
CA PRO A 496 10.28 14.66 -7.09
C PRO A 496 10.04 13.14 -7.08
N LEU A 497 8.77 12.73 -7.03
CA LEU A 497 8.35 11.32 -7.09
C LEU A 497 9.12 10.43 -6.09
N SER A 498 9.16 10.84 -4.82
CA SER A 498 9.86 10.12 -3.76
C SER A 498 9.03 9.97 -2.50
N ILE A 499 9.45 9.04 -1.66
CA ILE A 499 8.90 8.78 -0.32
C ILE A 499 10.05 8.91 0.67
N ALA A 500 9.85 9.59 1.78
CA ALA A 500 10.86 9.68 2.82
C ALA A 500 10.27 9.36 4.20
N PHE A 501 10.98 8.53 4.96
CA PHE A 501 10.74 8.36 6.39
C PHE A 501 11.87 9.08 7.13
N ILE A 502 11.50 9.92 8.09
CA ILE A 502 12.44 10.76 8.84
C ILE A 502 12.18 10.58 10.32
N VAL A 503 13.17 10.08 11.03
CA VAL A 503 13.06 9.82 12.47
C VAL A 503 13.79 10.89 13.24
N PHE A 504 13.08 11.51 14.18
CA PHE A 504 13.58 12.52 15.09
C PHE A 504 13.64 11.95 16.53
N PRO A 505 14.75 11.33 16.95
CA PRO A 505 14.83 10.65 18.24
C PRO A 505 14.57 11.56 19.45
N ASN A 506 14.93 12.83 19.32
CA ASN A 506 14.84 13.82 20.39
C ASN A 506 13.66 14.79 20.24
N PHE A 507 12.66 14.45 19.41
CA PHE A 507 11.47 15.27 19.26
C PHE A 507 10.60 15.20 20.51
N LYS A 508 10.37 16.35 21.15
CA LYS A 508 9.51 16.43 22.34
C LYS A 508 8.04 16.26 21.95
N ALA A 509 7.48 15.08 22.21
CA ALA A 509 6.09 14.73 21.94
C ALA A 509 5.45 14.09 23.17
N PRO A 510 4.84 14.88 24.07
CA PRO A 510 4.17 14.33 25.26
C PRO A 510 3.10 13.30 24.96
N ALA A 511 2.46 13.33 23.79
CA ALA A 511 1.49 12.33 23.35
C ALA A 511 2.11 10.94 23.11
N CYS A 512 3.43 10.84 23.02
CA CYS A 512 4.13 9.58 22.78
C CYS A 512 4.53 8.83 24.09
N GLY A 513 4.25 9.39 25.25
CA GLY A 513 4.55 8.79 26.55
C GLY A 513 5.85 9.28 27.15
#